data_fc12a1a24d95a7cdf0bd34b5625a6900
#
_entry.id   fc12a1a24d95a7cdf0bd34b5625a6900
#
_cell.length_a   1.000
_cell.length_b   1.000
_cell.length_c   1.000
_cell.angle_alpha   90.00
_cell.angle_beta   90.00
_cell.angle_gamma   90.00
#
_symmetry.space_group_name_H-M   'P 1'
#
loop_
_entity.id
_entity.type
_entity.pdbx_description
1 polymer ?
#
loop_
_entity_poly.entity_id
_entity_poly.type
_entity_poly.pdbx_seq_one_letter_code
_entity_poly.pdbx_strand_id
1 'polypeptide(L)'
;MFELASPDVSFYRSFLESHREWAGAHQDGAGLFAGDDVSSPAGFEAWVNKLANAEQADGTGGIVPCTYWWITEDSRYVGSIAFRHYLTPALLNSGGHIGYGVRPARRGEGAATWALREVCTRLAERGEPDRVLLTCDDGNAASARTIERCGGKLEDVRPDDDGGHFRRYWIDLARGTREGGAGTPGAR
;
A
#
# COMPACT_ATOMS: atom_id res chain seq x y z
N MET A 1 -0.87 -12.85 14.91
CA MET A 1 -1.97 -12.14 14.21
C MET A 1 -1.36 -10.92 13.52
N PHE A 2 -1.73 -10.66 12.23
CA PHE A 2 -1.20 -9.48 11.52
C PHE A 2 -1.78 -8.19 12.05
N GLU A 3 -0.95 -7.13 12.02
CA GLU A 3 -1.31 -5.77 12.42
C GLU A 3 -0.73 -4.75 11.43
N LEU A 4 -1.40 -3.60 11.25
CA LEU A 4 -0.83 -2.44 10.55
C LEU A 4 -0.26 -1.47 11.58
N ALA A 5 1.05 -1.35 11.60
CA ALA A 5 1.80 -0.41 12.42
C ALA A 5 2.31 0.78 11.59
N SER A 6 2.41 1.94 12.18
CA SER A 6 3.18 3.05 11.59
C SER A 6 4.66 2.68 11.52
N PRO A 7 5.42 3.19 10.53
CA PRO A 7 6.87 3.04 10.51
C PRO A 7 7.51 3.50 11.83
N ASP A 8 8.35 2.66 12.43
CA ASP A 8 8.97 2.93 13.72
C ASP A 8 10.37 2.30 13.83
N VAL A 9 11.31 3.01 14.46
CA VAL A 9 12.70 2.58 14.58
C VAL A 9 12.89 1.28 15.37
N SER A 10 11.93 0.91 16.22
CA SER A 10 11.98 -0.34 16.98
C SER A 10 11.99 -1.60 16.11
N PHE A 11 11.50 -1.49 14.87
CA PHE A 11 11.50 -2.61 13.90
C PHE A 11 12.84 -2.79 13.18
N TYR A 12 13.86 -1.97 13.43
CA TYR A 12 15.11 -1.97 12.68
C TYR A 12 15.70 -3.37 12.43
N ARG A 13 15.82 -4.19 13.48
CA ARG A 13 16.40 -5.54 13.36
C ARG A 13 15.57 -6.44 12.44
N SER A 14 14.25 -6.51 12.67
CA SER A 14 13.36 -7.37 11.88
C SER A 14 13.20 -6.88 10.44
N PHE A 15 13.26 -5.55 10.22
CA PHE A 15 13.29 -4.97 8.90
C PHE A 15 14.58 -5.37 8.14
N LEU A 16 15.76 -5.28 8.76
CA LEU A 16 17.02 -5.67 8.13
C LEU A 16 17.04 -7.16 7.75
N GLU A 17 16.49 -8.03 8.60
CA GLU A 17 16.32 -9.45 8.26
C GLU A 17 15.50 -9.61 6.98
N SER A 18 14.34 -8.93 6.92
CA SER A 18 13.48 -8.90 5.75
C SER A 18 14.20 -8.34 4.52
N HIS A 19 14.86 -7.19 4.67
CA HIS A 19 15.53 -6.49 3.57
C HIS A 19 16.59 -7.36 2.89
N ARG A 20 17.32 -8.16 3.65
CA ARG A 20 18.31 -9.14 3.11
C ARG A 20 17.64 -10.23 2.27
N GLU A 21 16.44 -10.67 2.63
CA GLU A 21 15.72 -11.70 1.89
C GLU A 21 15.29 -11.25 0.49
N TRP A 22 15.14 -9.93 0.26
CA TRP A 22 14.81 -9.39 -1.05
C TRP A 22 15.99 -9.42 -2.03
N ALA A 23 17.21 -9.60 -1.56
CA ALA A 23 18.43 -9.73 -2.37
C ALA A 23 18.56 -8.63 -3.46
N GLY A 24 18.22 -7.39 -3.11
CA GLY A 24 18.23 -6.25 -4.02
C GLY A 24 16.99 -6.08 -4.89
N ALA A 25 16.01 -7.00 -4.82
CA ALA A 25 14.75 -6.83 -5.54
C ALA A 25 13.94 -5.64 -5.01
N HIS A 26 13.15 -5.04 -5.87
CA HIS A 26 12.26 -3.94 -5.50
C HIS A 26 11.23 -4.36 -4.44
N GLN A 27 11.01 -3.49 -3.46
CA GLN A 27 10.10 -3.71 -2.34
C GLN A 27 8.88 -2.78 -2.49
N ASP A 28 7.86 -3.26 -3.20
CA ASP A 28 6.63 -2.49 -3.39
C ASP A 28 6.00 -2.08 -2.06
N GLY A 29 5.52 -0.84 -2.01
CA GLY A 29 4.86 -0.30 -0.81
C GLY A 29 5.80 0.04 0.35
N ALA A 30 7.11 -0.19 0.24
CA ALA A 30 8.05 0.13 1.29
C ALA A 30 8.43 1.62 1.35
N GLY A 31 8.30 2.36 0.22
CA GLY A 31 8.79 3.75 0.14
C GLY A 31 10.31 3.84 0.19
N LEU A 32 10.99 2.78 -0.24
CA LEU A 32 12.43 2.70 -0.32
C LEU A 32 12.88 3.08 -1.74
N PHE A 33 13.65 4.15 -1.86
CA PHE A 33 14.13 4.68 -3.14
C PHE A 33 15.65 4.61 -3.23
N ALA A 34 16.18 4.75 -4.44
CA ALA A 34 17.62 4.83 -4.67
C ALA A 34 18.21 6.00 -3.84
N GLY A 35 19.23 5.70 -3.04
CA GLY A 35 19.87 6.66 -2.13
C GLY A 35 19.39 6.59 -0.68
N ASP A 36 18.32 5.86 -0.35
CA ASP A 36 17.98 5.59 1.04
C ASP A 36 18.96 4.58 1.65
N ASP A 37 19.63 4.97 2.74
CA ASP A 37 20.42 4.03 3.53
C ASP A 37 19.58 3.45 4.67
N VAL A 38 19.25 2.18 4.58
CA VAL A 38 18.55 1.46 5.66
C VAL A 38 19.45 0.46 6.37
N SER A 39 20.75 0.42 6.02
CA SER A 39 21.71 -0.52 6.58
C SER A 39 22.31 -0.06 7.92
N SER A 40 22.37 1.25 8.15
CA SER A 40 22.82 1.85 9.40
C SER A 40 21.62 2.28 10.25
N PRO A 41 21.74 2.30 11.60
CA PRO A 41 20.66 2.81 12.48
C PRO A 41 20.27 4.24 12.15
N ALA A 42 21.23 5.13 11.87
CA ALA A 42 20.96 6.54 11.56
C ALA A 42 20.26 6.70 10.19
N GLY A 43 20.68 5.95 9.17
CA GLY A 43 20.02 5.95 7.87
C GLY A 43 18.61 5.38 7.94
N PHE A 44 18.42 4.30 8.69
CA PHE A 44 17.10 3.73 8.94
C PHE A 44 16.16 4.72 9.65
N GLU A 45 16.64 5.43 10.68
CA GLU A 45 15.88 6.46 11.36
C GLU A 45 15.49 7.61 10.40
N ALA A 46 16.41 8.06 9.56
CA ALA A 46 16.13 9.07 8.54
C ALA A 46 15.04 8.61 7.55
N TRP A 47 15.11 7.35 7.12
CA TRP A 47 14.10 6.77 6.25
C TRP A 47 12.74 6.63 6.95
N VAL A 48 12.68 6.17 8.20
CA VAL A 48 11.44 6.11 9.00
C VAL A 48 10.81 7.50 9.12
N ASN A 49 11.61 8.53 9.44
CA ASN A 49 11.14 9.92 9.51
C ASN A 49 10.61 10.41 8.16
N LYS A 50 11.25 10.06 7.05
CA LYS A 50 10.75 10.36 5.70
C LYS A 50 9.37 9.74 5.48
N LEU A 51 9.17 8.46 5.82
CA LEU A 51 7.89 7.78 5.67
C LEU A 51 6.80 8.41 6.56
N ALA A 52 7.14 8.74 7.81
CA ALA A 52 6.21 9.36 8.76
C ALA A 52 5.71 10.74 8.30
N ASN A 53 6.54 11.48 7.54
CA ASN A 53 6.20 12.80 7.01
C ASN A 53 5.64 12.77 5.57
N ALA A 54 5.53 11.61 4.95
CA ALA A 54 5.17 11.51 3.54
C ALA A 54 3.72 11.96 3.23
N GLU A 55 2.83 11.99 4.21
CA GLU A 55 1.47 12.55 4.06
C GLU A 55 1.48 14.08 3.86
N GLN A 56 2.57 14.76 4.20
CA GLN A 56 2.72 16.21 4.10
C GLN A 56 3.39 16.64 2.78
N ALA A 57 3.65 15.71 1.86
CA ALA A 57 4.23 16.03 0.55
C ALA A 57 3.32 17.01 -0.19
N ASP A 58 3.92 18.02 -0.82
CA ASP A 58 3.22 19.09 -1.53
C ASP A 58 2.92 18.76 -3.01
N GLY A 59 3.28 17.57 -3.47
CA GLY A 59 3.12 17.12 -4.85
C GLY A 59 4.23 17.57 -5.80
N THR A 60 5.23 18.32 -5.33
CA THR A 60 6.36 18.74 -6.17
C THR A 60 7.20 17.54 -6.59
N GLY A 61 7.80 17.62 -7.78
CA GLY A 61 8.64 16.52 -8.31
C GLY A 61 7.90 15.20 -8.58
N GLY A 62 6.55 15.22 -8.62
CA GLY A 62 5.74 14.02 -8.85
C GLY A 62 5.57 13.15 -7.60
N ILE A 63 6.05 13.58 -6.43
CA ILE A 63 5.89 12.89 -5.16
C ILE A 63 4.53 13.31 -4.57
N VAL A 64 3.60 12.37 -4.53
CA VAL A 64 2.26 12.61 -3.96
C VAL A 64 2.23 12.28 -2.47
N PRO A 65 1.36 12.94 -1.66
CA PRO A 65 1.09 12.51 -0.29
C PRO A 65 0.82 11.00 -0.21
N CYS A 66 1.47 10.35 0.75
CA CYS A 66 1.42 8.90 0.87
C CYS A 66 1.41 8.47 2.33
N THR A 67 0.48 7.60 2.69
CA THR A 67 0.46 6.95 4.00
C THR A 67 1.16 5.60 3.91
N TYR A 68 2.12 5.35 4.78
CA TYR A 68 2.83 4.09 4.87
C TYR A 68 2.42 3.33 6.13
N TRP A 69 2.15 2.03 5.98
CA TRP A 69 2.01 1.10 7.10
C TRP A 69 2.94 -0.07 6.91
N TRP A 70 3.43 -0.57 8.01
CA TRP A 70 4.12 -1.85 8.05
C TRP A 70 3.16 -2.95 8.48
N ILE A 71 3.23 -4.06 7.78
CA ILE A 71 2.55 -5.29 8.15
C ILE A 71 3.45 -5.95 9.19
N THR A 72 2.92 -6.17 10.38
CA THR A 72 3.68 -6.72 11.50
C THR A 72 2.96 -7.93 12.08
N GLU A 73 3.72 -8.81 12.73
CA GLU A 73 3.21 -9.90 13.54
C GLU A 73 4.17 -10.15 14.70
N ASP A 74 3.66 -10.27 15.92
CA ASP A 74 4.44 -10.48 17.15
C ASP A 74 5.63 -9.50 17.25
N SER A 75 5.35 -8.21 17.02
CA SER A 75 6.34 -7.11 17.01
C SER A 75 7.48 -7.29 16.00
N ARG A 76 7.27 -8.05 14.93
CA ARG A 76 8.24 -8.25 13.84
C ARG A 76 7.70 -7.73 12.53
N TYR A 77 8.56 -7.10 11.74
CA TYR A 77 8.25 -6.66 10.38
C TYR A 77 8.03 -7.86 9.46
N VAL A 78 6.90 -7.87 8.77
CA VAL A 78 6.49 -8.89 7.79
C VAL A 78 6.44 -8.33 6.37
N GLY A 79 6.14 -7.04 6.24
CA GLY A 79 6.02 -6.38 4.94
C GLY A 79 5.56 -4.94 5.08
N SER A 80 5.21 -4.34 3.96
CA SER A 80 4.74 -2.97 3.89
C SER A 80 3.56 -2.83 2.94
N ILE A 81 2.74 -1.81 3.17
CA ILE A 81 1.67 -1.35 2.30
C ILE A 81 1.62 0.17 2.35
N ALA A 82 1.46 0.80 1.19
CA ALA A 82 1.42 2.24 1.05
C ALA A 82 0.19 2.69 0.27
N PHE A 83 -0.39 3.80 0.67
CA PHE A 83 -1.52 4.43 -0.02
C PHE A 83 -1.15 5.84 -0.46
N ARG A 84 -1.13 6.08 -1.76
CA ARG A 84 -0.98 7.39 -2.40
C ARG A 84 -2.33 8.08 -2.44
N HIS A 85 -2.44 9.27 -1.89
CA HIS A 85 -3.72 9.94 -1.64
C HIS A 85 -4.41 10.37 -2.94
N TYR A 86 -3.67 10.60 -4.03
CA TYR A 86 -4.22 10.87 -5.36
C TYR A 86 -3.31 10.32 -6.46
N LEU A 87 -3.85 10.24 -7.67
CA LEU A 87 -3.11 9.77 -8.85
C LEU A 87 -2.69 10.93 -9.74
N THR A 88 -1.40 11.02 -10.01
CA THR A 88 -0.90 11.78 -11.16
C THR A 88 -1.19 11.01 -12.46
N PRO A 89 -1.08 11.62 -13.66
CA PRO A 89 -1.20 10.90 -14.92
C PRO A 89 -0.28 9.67 -15.01
N ALA A 90 0.95 9.77 -14.47
CA ALA A 90 1.89 8.64 -14.41
C ALA A 90 1.37 7.51 -13.50
N LEU A 91 0.93 7.84 -12.28
CA LEU A 91 0.39 6.87 -11.34
C LEU A 91 -0.95 6.26 -11.82
N LEU A 92 -1.76 7.03 -12.55
CA LEU A 92 -2.98 6.51 -13.19
C LEU A 92 -2.63 5.51 -14.29
N ASN A 93 -1.53 5.71 -15.01
CA ASN A 93 -1.05 4.77 -16.00
C ASN A 93 -0.46 3.53 -15.32
N SER A 94 0.54 3.72 -14.45
CA SER A 94 1.26 2.63 -13.78
C SER A 94 1.56 3.01 -12.33
N GLY A 95 1.46 2.05 -11.38
CA GLY A 95 1.71 2.25 -9.95
C GLY A 95 0.45 2.34 -9.10
N GLY A 96 -0.59 3.04 -9.54
CA GLY A 96 -1.87 3.14 -8.83
C GLY A 96 -1.80 3.80 -7.45
N HIS A 97 -2.88 3.66 -6.67
CA HIS A 97 -2.98 4.19 -5.31
C HIS A 97 -2.23 3.34 -4.28
N ILE A 98 -2.28 2.02 -4.40
CA ILE A 98 -1.75 1.12 -3.36
C ILE A 98 -0.64 0.25 -3.93
N GLY A 99 0.52 0.27 -3.25
CA GLY A 99 1.60 -0.69 -3.42
C GLY A 99 1.82 -1.49 -2.15
N TYR A 100 2.17 -2.77 -2.26
CA TYR A 100 2.45 -3.62 -1.10
C TYR A 100 3.50 -4.68 -1.41
N GLY A 101 4.23 -5.07 -0.39
CA GLY A 101 5.23 -6.12 -0.46
C GLY A 101 5.30 -6.92 0.84
N VAL A 102 5.51 -8.24 0.71
CA VAL A 102 5.70 -9.14 1.84
C VAL A 102 7.07 -9.81 1.74
N ARG A 103 7.81 -9.84 2.87
CA ARG A 103 9.13 -10.47 2.92
C ARG A 103 9.08 -11.90 2.37
N PRO A 104 10.07 -12.32 1.60
CA PRO A 104 10.07 -13.61 0.90
C PRO A 104 9.71 -14.81 1.78
N ALA A 105 10.28 -14.90 2.99
CA ALA A 105 10.05 -16.02 3.91
C ALA A 105 8.61 -16.11 4.47
N ARG A 106 7.78 -15.07 4.30
CA ARG A 106 6.41 -14.99 4.83
C ARG A 106 5.35 -14.87 3.72
N ARG A 107 5.76 -15.12 2.46
CA ARG A 107 4.83 -15.16 1.34
C ARG A 107 3.92 -16.38 1.40
N GLY A 108 2.70 -16.25 0.86
CA GLY A 108 1.72 -17.35 0.86
C GLY A 108 0.89 -17.48 2.14
N GLU A 109 1.22 -16.77 3.21
CA GLU A 109 0.53 -16.81 4.51
C GLU A 109 -0.69 -15.88 4.59
N GLY A 110 -1.00 -15.14 3.52
CA GLY A 110 -2.17 -14.27 3.45
C GLY A 110 -1.95 -12.84 3.94
N ALA A 111 -0.74 -12.47 4.38
CA ALA A 111 -0.42 -11.14 4.93
C ALA A 111 -0.79 -9.99 3.98
N ALA A 112 -0.46 -10.10 2.67
CA ALA A 112 -0.80 -9.08 1.68
C ALA A 112 -2.32 -8.93 1.49
N THR A 113 -3.06 -10.04 1.42
CA THR A 113 -4.52 -10.02 1.28
C THR A 113 -5.18 -9.40 2.50
N TRP A 114 -4.70 -9.74 3.70
CA TRP A 114 -5.19 -9.16 4.94
C TRP A 114 -4.92 -7.65 4.99
N ALA A 115 -3.67 -7.22 4.71
CA ALA A 115 -3.29 -5.81 4.76
C ALA A 115 -4.06 -4.97 3.73
N LEU A 116 -4.24 -5.47 2.51
CA LEU A 116 -5.01 -4.76 1.48
C LEU A 116 -6.48 -4.58 1.88
N ARG A 117 -7.11 -5.61 2.46
CA ARG A 117 -8.48 -5.51 2.99
C ARG A 117 -8.57 -4.49 4.12
N GLU A 118 -7.64 -4.53 5.05
CA GLU A 118 -7.59 -3.61 6.18
C GLU A 118 -7.44 -2.16 5.72
N VAL A 119 -6.55 -1.88 4.76
CA VAL A 119 -6.40 -0.54 4.18
C VAL A 119 -7.67 -0.11 3.44
N CYS A 120 -8.27 -0.96 2.61
CA CYS A 120 -9.53 -0.65 1.94
C CYS A 120 -10.66 -0.34 2.93
N THR A 121 -10.75 -1.06 4.05
CA THR A 121 -11.72 -0.77 5.12
C THR A 121 -11.48 0.60 5.74
N ARG A 122 -10.24 0.92 6.11
CA ARG A 122 -9.89 2.24 6.67
C ARG A 122 -10.19 3.39 5.71
N LEU A 123 -9.94 3.19 4.41
CA LEU A 123 -10.26 4.19 3.39
C LEU A 123 -11.77 4.37 3.22
N ALA A 124 -12.54 3.28 3.20
CA ALA A 124 -14.00 3.31 3.13
C ALA A 124 -14.61 4.07 4.34
N GLU A 125 -14.08 3.86 5.54
CA GLU A 125 -14.51 4.56 6.75
C GLU A 125 -14.21 6.07 6.70
N ARG A 126 -13.10 6.46 6.06
CA ARG A 126 -12.77 7.89 5.80
C ARG A 126 -13.66 8.52 4.72
N GLY A 127 -14.29 7.71 3.86
CA GLY A 127 -15.20 8.14 2.81
C GLY A 127 -14.53 8.66 1.54
N GLU A 128 -13.20 8.55 1.41
CA GLU A 128 -12.43 8.93 0.22
C GLU A 128 -11.15 8.08 0.10
N PRO A 129 -10.77 7.70 -1.14
CA PRO A 129 -11.52 7.84 -2.41
C PRO A 129 -12.67 6.81 -2.53
N ASP A 130 -13.53 6.95 -3.55
CA ASP A 130 -14.61 5.97 -3.81
C ASP A 130 -14.07 4.62 -4.28
N ARG A 131 -12.92 4.62 -4.93
CA ARG A 131 -12.26 3.44 -5.46
C ARG A 131 -10.74 3.63 -5.51
N VAL A 132 -10.02 2.53 -5.47
CA VAL A 132 -8.54 2.55 -5.56
C VAL A 132 -8.06 1.73 -6.75
N LEU A 133 -7.05 2.26 -7.44
CA LEU A 133 -6.33 1.58 -8.52
C LEU A 133 -5.12 0.85 -7.94
N LEU A 134 -4.93 -0.39 -8.36
CA LEU A 134 -3.72 -1.18 -8.12
C LEU A 134 -3.18 -1.70 -9.45
N THR A 135 -1.87 -1.83 -9.55
CA THR A 135 -1.20 -2.43 -10.69
C THR A 135 -0.29 -3.57 -10.26
N CYS A 136 -0.09 -4.55 -11.11
CA CYS A 136 0.93 -5.58 -10.91
C CYS A 136 1.41 -6.08 -12.28
N ASP A 137 2.65 -6.55 -12.34
CA ASP A 137 3.18 -7.19 -13.54
C ASP A 137 2.27 -8.31 -14.01
N ASP A 138 2.10 -8.49 -15.30
CA ASP A 138 1.23 -9.51 -15.89
C ASP A 138 1.63 -10.92 -15.45
N GLY A 139 2.93 -11.17 -15.29
CA GLY A 139 3.47 -12.41 -14.76
C GLY A 139 3.30 -12.60 -13.24
N ASN A 140 2.93 -11.57 -12.48
CA ASN A 140 2.80 -11.64 -11.03
C ASN A 140 1.42 -12.17 -10.61
N ALA A 141 1.21 -13.47 -10.86
CA ALA A 141 -0.04 -14.15 -10.50
C ALA A 141 -0.38 -14.09 -9.00
N ALA A 142 0.63 -13.93 -8.12
CA ALA A 142 0.39 -13.82 -6.68
C ALA A 142 -0.26 -12.48 -6.33
N SER A 143 0.23 -11.38 -6.91
CA SER A 143 -0.36 -10.05 -6.73
C SER A 143 -1.75 -9.98 -7.36
N ALA A 144 -1.93 -10.46 -8.59
CA ALA A 144 -3.23 -10.51 -9.26
C ALA A 144 -4.28 -11.20 -8.39
N ARG A 145 -3.99 -12.41 -7.89
CA ARG A 145 -4.90 -13.15 -6.99
C ARG A 145 -5.17 -12.42 -5.67
N THR A 146 -4.18 -11.71 -5.13
CA THR A 146 -4.36 -10.90 -3.90
C THR A 146 -5.37 -9.78 -4.15
N ILE A 147 -5.20 -9.04 -5.24
CA ILE A 147 -6.07 -7.93 -5.63
C ILE A 147 -7.49 -8.43 -5.90
N GLU A 148 -7.64 -9.49 -6.68
CA GLU A 148 -8.94 -10.11 -7.01
C GLU A 148 -9.68 -10.62 -5.78
N ARG A 149 -8.98 -11.24 -4.81
CA ARG A 149 -9.56 -11.66 -3.51
C ARG A 149 -10.03 -10.50 -2.64
N CYS A 150 -9.52 -9.30 -2.90
CA CYS A 150 -9.96 -8.06 -2.23
C CYS A 150 -11.03 -7.30 -3.04
N GLY A 151 -11.63 -7.92 -4.07
CA GLY A 151 -12.67 -7.32 -4.89
C GLY A 151 -12.18 -6.53 -6.09
N GLY A 152 -10.90 -6.66 -6.44
CA GLY A 152 -10.31 -6.02 -7.62
C GLY A 152 -10.89 -6.54 -8.92
N LYS A 153 -11.32 -5.61 -9.77
CA LYS A 153 -11.82 -5.85 -11.12
C LYS A 153 -10.78 -5.41 -12.12
N LEU A 154 -10.35 -6.32 -13.00
CA LEU A 154 -9.41 -6.00 -14.06
C LEU A 154 -10.03 -4.97 -14.99
N GLU A 155 -9.33 -3.85 -15.21
CA GLU A 155 -9.70 -2.83 -16.20
C GLU A 155 -9.06 -3.13 -17.54
N ASP A 156 -7.73 -3.25 -17.56
CA ASP A 156 -6.96 -3.51 -18.77
C ASP A 156 -5.57 -4.11 -18.45
N VAL A 157 -4.87 -4.49 -19.51
CA VAL A 157 -3.45 -4.87 -19.50
C VAL A 157 -2.73 -3.91 -20.42
N ARG A 158 -1.64 -3.30 -19.94
CA ARG A 158 -0.86 -2.31 -20.68
C ARG A 158 0.58 -2.74 -20.86
N PRO A 159 1.24 -2.34 -21.96
CA PRO A 159 2.68 -2.50 -22.07
C PRO A 159 3.38 -1.58 -21.06
N ASP A 160 4.50 -2.05 -20.53
CA ASP A 160 5.46 -1.23 -19.79
C ASP A 160 6.59 -0.72 -20.71
N ASP A 161 7.41 0.20 -20.18
CA ASP A 161 8.51 0.79 -20.93
C ASP A 161 9.67 -0.18 -21.20
N ASP A 162 9.72 -1.30 -20.44
CA ASP A 162 10.74 -2.35 -20.53
C ASP A 162 10.33 -3.51 -21.46
N GLY A 163 9.18 -3.40 -22.13
CA GLY A 163 8.65 -4.39 -23.08
C GLY A 163 7.87 -5.52 -22.43
N GLY A 164 7.60 -5.45 -21.14
CA GLY A 164 6.68 -6.30 -20.41
C GLY A 164 5.24 -5.80 -20.48
N HIS A 165 4.42 -6.33 -19.62
CA HIS A 165 3.02 -5.90 -19.46
C HIS A 165 2.66 -5.86 -17.98
N PHE A 166 1.73 -4.97 -17.63
CA PHE A 166 1.15 -4.91 -16.29
C PHE A 166 -0.38 -4.84 -16.36
N ARG A 167 -1.01 -5.41 -15.33
CA ARG A 167 -2.45 -5.42 -15.14
C ARG A 167 -2.87 -4.26 -14.27
N ARG A 168 -4.02 -3.67 -14.58
CA ARG A 168 -4.64 -2.59 -13.81
C ARG A 168 -5.99 -3.06 -13.26
N TYR A 169 -6.16 -2.89 -11.96
CA TYR A 169 -7.35 -3.32 -11.24
C TYR A 169 -7.95 -2.18 -10.44
N TRP A 170 -9.28 -2.08 -10.44
CA TRP A 170 -10.00 -1.19 -9.55
C TRP A 170 -10.68 -1.97 -8.45
N ILE A 171 -10.56 -1.49 -7.21
CA ILE A 171 -11.36 -1.94 -6.06
C ILE A 171 -12.31 -0.82 -5.70
N ASP A 172 -13.61 -1.07 -5.77
CA ASP A 172 -14.65 -0.16 -5.28
C ASP A 172 -14.67 -0.22 -3.76
N LEU A 173 -14.56 0.92 -3.08
CA LEU A 173 -14.61 1.02 -1.63
C LEU A 173 -16.07 1.16 -1.19
N ALA A 174 -16.62 0.15 -0.51
CA ALA A 174 -17.98 0.18 -0.02
C ALA A 174 -18.11 1.28 1.04
N ARG A 175 -18.85 2.33 0.76
CA ARG A 175 -19.23 3.31 1.78
C ARG A 175 -20.18 2.64 2.76
N GLY A 176 -19.88 2.67 4.05
CA GLY A 176 -20.86 2.36 5.07
C GLY A 176 -22.10 3.23 4.83
N THR A 177 -23.26 2.60 4.64
CA THR A 177 -24.52 3.32 4.59
C THR A 177 -24.66 4.11 5.90
N ARG A 178 -24.40 5.43 5.85
CA ARG A 178 -24.90 6.31 6.91
C ARG A 178 -26.41 6.24 6.80
N GLU A 179 -27.05 5.48 7.68
CA GLU A 179 -28.49 5.58 7.86
C GLU A 179 -28.80 7.04 8.19
N GLY A 180 -29.32 7.73 7.18
CA GLY A 180 -29.85 9.08 7.35
C GLY A 180 -30.99 8.98 8.36
N GLY A 181 -30.77 9.47 9.57
CA GLY A 181 -31.82 9.69 10.53
C GLY A 181 -32.85 10.64 9.90
N ALA A 182 -33.88 10.06 9.32
CA ALA A 182 -35.09 10.78 8.90
C ALA A 182 -35.73 11.33 10.18
N GLY A 183 -35.39 12.58 10.51
CA GLY A 183 -36.16 13.36 11.49
C GLY A 183 -37.58 13.48 11.00
N THR A 184 -38.49 12.81 11.66
CA THR A 184 -39.92 12.97 11.49
C THR A 184 -40.32 14.44 11.76
N PRO A 185 -40.96 15.17 10.83
CA PRO A 185 -41.55 16.46 11.16
C PRO A 185 -42.78 16.19 12.00
N GLY A 186 -42.69 16.49 13.28
CA GLY A 186 -43.86 16.51 14.18
C GLY A 186 -44.89 17.47 13.69
N ALA A 187 -46.10 16.94 13.53
CA ALA A 187 -47.30 17.69 13.32
C ALA A 187 -47.63 18.57 14.52
N ARG A 188 -47.85 19.89 14.27
CA ARG A 188 -48.94 20.70 14.86
C ARG A 188 -49.11 21.99 14.04
#